data_4eb111ddc1740942acc5188addf19985
#
_entry.id   4eb111ddc1740942acc5188addf19985
#
_cell.length_a   1.000
_cell.length_b   1.000
_cell.length_c   1.000
_cell.angle_alpha   90.00
_cell.angle_beta   90.00
_cell.angle_gamma   90.00
#
_symmetry.space_group_name_H-M   'P 1'
#
loop_
_entity.id
_entity.type
_entity.pdbx_description
1 polymer ?
#
loop_
_entity_poly.entity_id
_entity_poly.type
_entity_poly.pdbx_seq_one_letter_code
_entity_poly.pdbx_strand_id
1 'polypeptide(L)'
;MLADKDVTRRKDKRKRIHFLCEGLFLLAVLAIIIDALFIFSTYQPYDDGDVATDKDRGFVALSYFGVDRTGTNDLIGVDLLDEHLAALHKNGYVTLTGKDIQDYYHSGKALPKHALFLNFEDGRRDTIVFAEKLLEKYNYHAAISTYADNLSGNDSKFLRPDELKALTKQGYWELGTNGYRLYYINVFDRWHHYLGNMNPVVYSHLTSVLGRDYNHYLMDYVRDDKNFPVETYQVMKDRISDDYTMLRDTYTEDIGYVPEIYTLMHANTGRFGNHEDVSRVNEKWIRKLFKMNFNREGDSHNDRQSSIYDLTRMEPRAYWPVNHLLMRIHDDGADDIRFEKGDVDQYAQWDVEDGAAEFKNEAIYLTTAGKGKGQMSLKGKDDFQNLRLTTRLKGNQFGTQKIFLRANHDLTTYIVVGLVNNNLVIGECRDGAYQELQKVDLQLFDGQDYLSEDEDKKEVASTERQVLARYGANANMIQKQLGRLAEVENEEARTVAEGSPEYRPTLSYHKRGNRQLNIELRDDLLSVNIDGRPAASNVTVSDLDAGRLVLGAQWPGYGYSQTNLADDVYDAVFDGLKVTEWAANESEGAVLYDVHYQGWQKWKYKARIWWRKVLDWTLAHF
;
A
#
# COMPACT_ATOMS: atom_id res chain seq x y z
N MET A 1 -48.26 43.58 -37.73
CA MET A 1 -46.89 43.67 -38.27
C MET A 1 -45.81 44.12 -37.25
N LEU A 2 -46.12 44.91 -36.21
CA LEU A 2 -45.12 45.33 -35.17
C LEU A 2 -44.89 44.26 -34.11
N ALA A 3 -45.88 43.46 -33.71
CA ALA A 3 -45.74 42.42 -32.68
C ALA A 3 -44.85 41.22 -33.14
N ASP A 4 -44.79 40.93 -34.46
CA ASP A 4 -44.03 39.82 -35.01
C ASP A 4 -42.52 40.11 -35.11
N LYS A 5 -42.14 41.39 -35.28
CA LYS A 5 -40.72 41.83 -35.24
C LYS A 5 -40.11 41.79 -33.85
N ASP A 6 -40.89 41.93 -32.81
CA ASP A 6 -40.42 41.88 -31.39
C ASP A 6 -40.17 40.43 -30.91
N VAL A 7 -41.00 39.50 -31.36
CA VAL A 7 -40.84 38.05 -31.08
C VAL A 7 -39.58 37.48 -31.79
N THR A 8 -39.34 37.86 -33.02
CA THR A 8 -38.15 37.46 -33.78
C THR A 8 -36.87 38.05 -33.17
N ARG A 9 -36.86 39.29 -32.76
CA ARG A 9 -35.75 39.94 -32.07
C ARG A 9 -35.41 39.27 -30.72
N ARG A 10 -36.42 38.84 -29.95
CA ARG A 10 -36.22 38.09 -28.68
C ARG A 10 -35.70 36.70 -28.94
N LYS A 11 -36.14 36.00 -29.97
CA LYS A 11 -35.60 34.68 -30.38
C LYS A 11 -34.15 34.78 -30.84
N ASP A 12 -33.79 35.79 -31.63
CA ASP A 12 -32.43 36.00 -32.10
C ASP A 12 -31.48 36.40 -30.93
N LYS A 13 -31.97 37.22 -29.98
CA LYS A 13 -31.20 37.55 -28.80
C LYS A 13 -30.95 36.32 -27.91
N ARG A 14 -31.97 35.44 -27.75
CA ARG A 14 -31.79 34.15 -27.01
C ARG A 14 -30.83 33.21 -27.74
N LYS A 15 -30.89 33.09 -29.05
CA LYS A 15 -29.95 32.29 -29.85
C LYS A 15 -28.51 32.79 -29.72
N ARG A 16 -28.30 34.14 -29.78
CA ARG A 16 -26.97 34.71 -29.58
C ARG A 16 -26.43 34.49 -28.17
N ILE A 17 -27.28 34.61 -27.12
CA ILE A 17 -26.89 34.32 -25.75
C ILE A 17 -26.55 32.85 -25.60
N HIS A 18 -27.35 31.94 -26.16
CA HIS A 18 -27.07 30.49 -26.13
C HIS A 18 -25.73 30.16 -26.80
N PHE A 19 -25.48 30.70 -28.00
CA PHE A 19 -24.23 30.51 -28.71
C PHE A 19 -23.02 31.09 -27.95
N LEU A 20 -23.18 32.24 -27.27
CA LEU A 20 -22.13 32.78 -26.40
C LEU A 20 -21.88 31.91 -25.17
N CYS A 21 -22.93 31.37 -24.52
CA CYS A 21 -22.80 30.45 -23.41
C CYS A 21 -22.12 29.12 -23.82
N GLU A 22 -22.49 28.59 -24.96
CA GLU A 22 -21.85 27.39 -25.54
C GLU A 22 -20.37 27.65 -25.86
N GLY A 23 -20.06 28.78 -26.48
CA GLY A 23 -18.69 29.18 -26.79
C GLY A 23 -17.84 29.36 -25.54
N LEU A 24 -18.37 30.03 -24.50
CA LEU A 24 -17.72 30.18 -23.20
C LEU A 24 -17.51 28.84 -22.49
N PHE A 25 -18.50 27.95 -22.57
CA PHE A 25 -18.40 26.60 -22.01
C PHE A 25 -17.29 25.79 -22.72
N LEU A 26 -17.25 25.82 -24.04
CA LEU A 26 -16.19 25.12 -24.81
C LEU A 26 -14.80 25.71 -24.53
N LEU A 27 -14.67 27.03 -24.39
CA LEU A 27 -13.41 27.68 -23.99
C LEU A 27 -12.99 27.29 -22.57
N ALA A 28 -13.94 27.20 -21.63
CA ALA A 28 -13.66 26.76 -20.28
C ALA A 28 -13.20 25.28 -20.25
N VAL A 29 -13.87 24.42 -21.01
CA VAL A 29 -13.46 23.02 -21.16
C VAL A 29 -12.07 22.90 -21.79
N LEU A 30 -11.80 23.67 -22.85
CA LEU A 30 -10.48 23.71 -23.49
C LEU A 30 -9.40 24.19 -22.51
N ALA A 31 -9.67 25.23 -21.71
CA ALA A 31 -8.74 25.73 -20.71
C ALA A 31 -8.44 24.67 -19.64
N ILE A 32 -9.46 23.93 -19.18
CA ILE A 32 -9.29 22.81 -18.24
C ILE A 32 -8.44 21.69 -18.86
N ILE A 33 -8.68 21.36 -20.14
CA ILE A 33 -7.89 20.35 -20.83
C ILE A 33 -6.42 20.80 -20.97
N ILE A 34 -6.18 22.05 -21.32
CA ILE A 34 -4.82 22.59 -21.44
C ILE A 34 -4.13 22.59 -20.07
N ASP A 35 -4.81 23.03 -19.03
CA ASP A 35 -4.27 23.00 -17.66
C ASP A 35 -3.97 21.55 -17.20
N ALA A 36 -4.82 20.61 -17.52
CA ALA A 36 -4.61 19.20 -17.18
C ALA A 36 -3.44 18.53 -17.92
N LEU A 37 -3.12 19.01 -19.15
CA LEU A 37 -2.11 18.39 -20.01
C LEU A 37 -0.72 19.04 -19.94
N PHE A 38 -0.61 20.27 -19.46
CA PHE A 38 0.64 21.03 -19.50
C PHE A 38 1.03 21.54 -18.12
N ILE A 39 2.32 21.49 -17.81
CA ILE A 39 2.93 22.10 -16.65
C ILE A 39 3.33 23.54 -17.00
N PHE A 40 2.85 24.52 -16.25
CA PHE A 40 3.09 25.94 -16.51
C PHE A 40 4.03 26.60 -15.51
N SER A 41 4.31 25.94 -14.39
CA SER A 41 5.20 26.43 -13.35
C SER A 41 6.55 25.68 -13.36
N THR A 42 7.51 26.21 -12.65
CA THR A 42 8.79 25.57 -12.36
C THR A 42 8.91 25.34 -10.88
N TYR A 43 9.52 24.24 -10.48
CA TYR A 43 9.77 23.93 -9.08
C TYR A 43 10.52 25.06 -8.39
N GLN A 44 10.08 25.42 -7.19
CA GLN A 44 10.70 26.41 -6.34
C GLN A 44 11.33 25.69 -5.15
N PRO A 45 12.67 25.68 -5.00
CA PRO A 45 13.32 25.11 -3.82
C PRO A 45 12.88 25.80 -2.54
N TYR A 46 13.05 25.10 -1.42
CA TYR A 46 12.76 25.67 -0.09
C TYR A 46 13.66 26.87 0.23
N ASP A 47 13.18 27.78 1.05
CA ASP A 47 13.91 28.98 1.47
C ASP A 47 14.79 28.71 2.70
N ASP A 48 15.84 29.52 2.89
CA ASP A 48 16.72 29.43 4.08
C ASP A 48 15.97 29.62 5.40
N GLY A 49 14.78 30.24 5.38
CA GLY A 49 13.89 30.40 6.53
C GLY A 49 13.23 29.08 7.01
N ASP A 50 13.16 28.08 6.14
CA ASP A 50 12.60 26.74 6.44
C ASP A 50 13.63 25.81 7.08
N VAL A 51 14.91 26.21 7.10
CA VAL A 51 16.02 25.38 7.57
C VAL A 51 15.95 25.21 9.10
N ALA A 52 16.09 23.98 9.56
CA ALA A 52 16.12 23.64 10.97
C ALA A 52 17.37 24.20 11.66
N THR A 53 17.21 24.59 12.93
CA THR A 53 18.34 24.98 13.79
C THR A 53 19.19 23.76 14.18
N ASP A 54 18.57 22.58 14.25
CA ASP A 54 19.26 21.31 14.45
C ASP A 54 19.81 20.80 13.10
N LYS A 55 21.13 20.78 12.98
CA LYS A 55 21.83 20.34 11.77
C LYS A 55 21.83 18.84 11.53
N ASP A 56 21.51 18.07 12.55
CA ASP A 56 21.58 16.60 12.51
C ASP A 56 20.20 15.94 12.40
N ARG A 57 19.14 16.75 12.23
CA ARG A 57 17.75 16.27 12.21
C ARG A 57 17.45 15.21 11.13
N GLY A 58 18.16 15.19 10.03
CA GLY A 58 17.92 14.21 8.97
C GLY A 58 16.69 14.51 8.08
N PHE A 59 16.22 13.48 7.36
CA PHE A 59 15.12 13.59 6.41
C PHE A 59 14.35 12.27 6.29
N VAL A 60 13.08 12.38 5.90
CA VAL A 60 12.22 11.26 5.53
C VAL A 60 12.44 10.93 4.05
N ALA A 61 12.57 9.65 3.71
CA ALA A 61 12.61 9.18 2.32
C ALA A 61 11.45 8.24 2.03
N LEU A 62 10.63 8.61 1.04
CA LEU A 62 9.50 7.82 0.55
C LEU A 62 9.75 7.42 -0.90
N SER A 63 9.44 6.17 -1.21
CA SER A 63 9.55 5.63 -2.56
C SER A 63 8.26 4.94 -2.97
N TYR A 64 7.63 5.41 -4.04
CA TYR A 64 6.43 4.77 -4.60
C TYR A 64 6.83 3.90 -5.78
N PHE A 65 6.37 2.66 -5.80
CA PHE A 65 6.64 1.74 -6.90
C PHE A 65 6.07 2.22 -8.25
N GLY A 66 4.94 2.91 -8.21
CA GLY A 66 4.34 3.54 -9.38
C GLY A 66 2.92 4.02 -9.10
N VAL A 67 2.40 4.79 -10.04
CA VAL A 67 1.08 5.40 -9.93
C VAL A 67 0.19 4.88 -11.05
N ASP A 68 -1.03 4.53 -10.70
CA ASP A 68 -2.08 4.13 -11.63
C ASP A 68 -3.30 5.05 -11.44
N ARG A 69 -4.17 5.12 -12.40
CA ARG A 69 -5.36 5.98 -12.31
C ARG A 69 -6.27 5.63 -11.14
N THR A 70 -6.58 4.34 -10.98
CA THR A 70 -7.53 3.85 -9.96
C THR A 70 -6.85 3.12 -8.81
N GLY A 71 -5.59 2.76 -9.00
CA GLY A 71 -4.81 1.91 -8.12
C GLY A 71 -4.99 0.42 -8.40
N THR A 72 -3.94 -0.33 -8.09
CA THR A 72 -3.91 -1.80 -8.10
C THR A 72 -3.43 -2.29 -6.74
N ASN A 73 -3.09 -3.56 -6.60
CA ASN A 73 -2.48 -4.06 -5.37
C ASN A 73 -1.07 -3.47 -5.14
N ASP A 74 -0.36 -3.13 -6.21
CA ASP A 74 1.04 -2.70 -6.18
C ASP A 74 1.22 -1.21 -6.55
N LEU A 75 0.34 -0.66 -7.39
CA LEU A 75 0.40 0.72 -7.85
C LEU A 75 -0.60 1.58 -7.10
N ILE A 76 -0.14 2.69 -6.51
CA ILE A 76 -1.03 3.62 -5.81
C ILE A 76 -1.97 4.33 -6.80
N GLY A 77 -3.24 4.48 -6.42
CA GLY A 77 -4.18 5.29 -7.19
C GLY A 77 -3.88 6.79 -7.06
N VAL A 78 -4.07 7.55 -8.14
CA VAL A 78 -3.78 8.99 -8.16
C VAL A 78 -4.50 9.77 -7.05
N ASP A 79 -5.75 9.42 -6.74
CA ASP A 79 -6.50 10.06 -5.65
C ASP A 79 -5.85 9.82 -4.28
N LEU A 80 -5.39 8.60 -4.01
CA LEU A 80 -4.73 8.27 -2.75
C LEU A 80 -3.34 8.90 -2.67
N LEU A 81 -2.61 8.97 -3.77
CA LEU A 81 -1.35 9.71 -3.84
C LEU A 81 -1.58 11.21 -3.54
N ASP A 82 -2.61 11.83 -4.13
CA ASP A 82 -2.98 13.21 -3.83
C ASP A 82 -3.26 13.43 -2.33
N GLU A 83 -3.96 12.49 -1.69
CA GLU A 83 -4.22 12.53 -0.25
C GLU A 83 -2.94 12.40 0.57
N HIS A 84 -2.02 11.49 0.20
CA HIS A 84 -0.71 11.35 0.85
C HIS A 84 0.10 12.65 0.75
N LEU A 85 0.24 13.20 -0.46
CA LEU A 85 1.01 14.42 -0.68
C LEU A 85 0.35 15.65 -0.01
N ALA A 86 -1.00 15.73 -0.01
CA ALA A 86 -1.75 16.76 0.71
C ALA A 86 -1.47 16.74 2.22
N ALA A 87 -1.47 15.54 2.82
CA ALA A 87 -1.24 15.38 4.25
C ALA A 87 0.22 15.70 4.63
N LEU A 88 1.18 15.31 3.81
CA LEU A 88 2.58 15.69 3.98
C LEU A 88 2.75 17.21 3.87
N HIS A 89 2.17 17.83 2.85
CA HIS A 89 2.22 19.30 2.67
C HIS A 89 1.56 20.04 3.85
N LYS A 90 0.42 19.55 4.35
CA LYS A 90 -0.27 20.11 5.53
C LYS A 90 0.56 19.98 6.82
N ASN A 91 1.40 18.94 6.90
CA ASN A 91 2.38 18.76 7.98
C ASN A 91 3.67 19.57 7.77
N GLY A 92 3.75 20.36 6.69
CA GLY A 92 4.88 21.25 6.42
C GLY A 92 6.09 20.56 5.81
N TYR A 93 5.94 19.37 5.24
CA TYR A 93 7.02 18.70 4.53
C TYR A 93 7.36 19.46 3.24
N VAL A 94 8.65 19.65 3.00
CA VAL A 94 9.23 20.22 1.78
C VAL A 94 10.22 19.24 1.18
N THR A 95 10.27 19.16 -0.14
CA THR A 95 11.09 18.16 -0.81
C THR A 95 12.53 18.59 -0.99
N LEU A 96 13.41 17.59 -0.94
CA LEU A 96 14.86 17.70 -1.18
C LEU A 96 15.21 17.22 -2.58
N THR A 97 16.22 17.83 -3.17
CA THR A 97 16.93 17.29 -4.34
C THR A 97 18.05 16.35 -3.90
N GLY A 98 18.55 15.52 -4.80
CA GLY A 98 19.73 14.70 -4.55
C GLY A 98 20.97 15.55 -4.17
N LYS A 99 21.04 16.79 -4.69
CA LYS A 99 22.09 17.73 -4.29
C LYS A 99 21.96 18.18 -2.83
N ASP A 100 20.76 18.44 -2.33
CA ASP A 100 20.56 18.82 -0.92
C ASP A 100 21.03 17.71 0.03
N ILE A 101 20.74 16.43 -0.33
CA ILE A 101 21.23 15.27 0.42
C ILE A 101 22.76 15.20 0.39
N GLN A 102 23.39 15.39 -0.78
CA GLN A 102 24.85 15.43 -0.88
C GLN A 102 25.44 16.55 -0.01
N ASP A 103 24.87 17.75 -0.07
CA ASP A 103 25.33 18.91 0.71
C ASP A 103 25.15 18.66 2.22
N TYR A 104 24.05 18.01 2.64
CA TYR A 104 23.84 17.61 4.03
C TYR A 104 24.95 16.67 4.52
N TYR A 105 25.29 15.61 3.78
CA TYR A 105 26.32 14.65 4.20
C TYR A 105 27.76 15.17 4.06
N HIS A 106 28.06 15.95 3.02
CA HIS A 106 29.43 16.33 2.72
C HIS A 106 29.86 17.71 3.26
N SER A 107 28.96 18.69 3.22
CA SER A 107 29.27 20.05 3.66
C SER A 107 28.66 20.41 5.03
N GLY A 108 27.83 19.55 5.59
CA GLY A 108 27.14 19.83 6.83
C GLY A 108 26.01 20.85 6.69
N LYS A 109 25.47 21.07 5.48
CA LYS A 109 24.31 21.92 5.25
C LYS A 109 23.12 21.41 6.08
N ALA A 110 22.46 22.30 6.81
CA ALA A 110 21.23 21.93 7.53
C ALA A 110 20.07 21.77 6.54
N LEU A 111 19.15 20.88 6.87
CA LEU A 111 17.94 20.61 6.09
C LEU A 111 16.71 21.34 6.68
N PRO A 112 15.61 21.45 5.94
CA PRO A 112 14.33 21.93 6.46
C PRO A 112 13.85 21.09 7.65
N LYS A 113 12.98 21.68 8.48
CA LYS A 113 12.43 21.01 9.68
C LYS A 113 11.72 19.68 9.33
N HIS A 114 10.97 19.68 8.25
CA HIS A 114 10.27 18.51 7.72
C HIS A 114 10.79 18.24 6.31
N ALA A 115 12.00 17.71 6.24
CA ALA A 115 12.67 17.39 4.98
C ALA A 115 12.18 16.04 4.43
N LEU A 116 11.84 16.02 3.14
CA LEU A 116 11.29 14.86 2.46
C LEU A 116 12.06 14.59 1.16
N PHE A 117 12.53 13.38 0.98
CA PHE A 117 12.98 12.90 -0.32
C PHE A 117 11.89 12.00 -0.92
N LEU A 118 11.41 12.35 -2.11
CA LEU A 118 10.45 11.55 -2.87
C LEU A 118 11.14 10.84 -4.02
N ASN A 119 10.85 9.55 -4.18
CA ASN A 119 11.28 8.76 -5.31
C ASN A 119 10.09 7.99 -5.90
N PHE A 120 10.10 7.82 -7.21
CA PHE A 120 9.21 6.90 -7.92
C PHE A 120 10.07 5.88 -8.66
N GLU A 121 9.78 4.61 -8.48
CA GLU A 121 10.58 3.52 -9.00
C GLU A 121 10.03 2.98 -10.36
N ASP A 122 10.79 2.07 -10.98
CA ASP A 122 10.43 1.33 -12.20
C ASP A 122 10.33 2.17 -13.50
N GLY A 123 10.44 3.50 -13.44
CA GLY A 123 10.44 4.36 -14.64
C GLY A 123 9.18 4.27 -15.52
N ARG A 124 8.01 4.06 -14.91
CA ARG A 124 6.75 3.86 -15.61
C ARG A 124 6.21 5.16 -16.18
N ARG A 125 5.72 5.11 -17.43
CA ARG A 125 5.08 6.28 -18.07
C ARG A 125 3.84 6.74 -17.32
N ASP A 126 3.00 5.82 -16.86
CA ASP A 126 1.77 6.15 -16.12
C ASP A 126 2.08 6.96 -14.86
N THR A 127 3.19 6.67 -14.17
CA THR A 127 3.63 7.42 -13.00
C THR A 127 3.78 8.91 -13.31
N ILE A 128 4.42 9.26 -14.43
CA ILE A 128 4.57 10.66 -14.83
C ILE A 128 3.22 11.29 -15.16
N VAL A 129 2.40 10.61 -15.97
CA VAL A 129 1.08 11.11 -16.36
C VAL A 129 0.22 11.51 -15.17
N PHE A 130 0.27 10.73 -14.09
CA PHE A 130 -0.58 10.95 -12.90
C PHE A 130 0.10 11.75 -11.79
N ALA A 131 1.41 11.60 -11.59
CA ALA A 131 2.09 12.27 -10.46
C ALA A 131 2.57 13.68 -10.80
N GLU A 132 2.90 14.00 -12.05
CA GLU A 132 3.53 15.28 -12.41
C GLU A 132 2.66 16.49 -11.99
N LYS A 133 1.34 16.43 -12.24
CA LYS A 133 0.40 17.47 -11.81
C LYS A 133 0.26 17.59 -10.30
N LEU A 134 0.46 16.50 -9.57
CA LEU A 134 0.46 16.53 -8.12
C LEU A 134 1.75 17.16 -7.58
N LEU A 135 2.90 16.89 -8.20
CA LEU A 135 4.16 17.57 -7.85
C LEU A 135 4.05 19.08 -8.10
N GLU A 136 3.49 19.50 -9.23
CA GLU A 136 3.20 20.91 -9.50
C GLU A 136 2.29 21.52 -8.43
N LYS A 137 1.18 20.84 -8.09
CA LYS A 137 0.16 21.30 -7.14
C LYS A 137 0.74 21.58 -5.74
N TYR A 138 1.66 20.75 -5.27
CA TYR A 138 2.27 20.87 -3.94
C TYR A 138 3.65 21.51 -3.97
N ASN A 139 4.14 21.91 -5.13
CA ASN A 139 5.52 22.35 -5.33
C ASN A 139 6.53 21.33 -4.78
N TYR A 140 6.36 20.07 -5.15
CA TYR A 140 7.21 18.98 -4.72
C TYR A 140 8.17 18.54 -5.82
N HIS A 141 9.39 18.23 -5.44
CA HIS A 141 10.43 17.64 -6.29
C HIS A 141 10.52 16.13 -6.01
N ALA A 142 10.76 15.33 -7.04
CA ALA A 142 10.93 13.89 -6.89
C ALA A 142 11.99 13.33 -7.83
N ALA A 143 12.62 12.22 -7.44
CA ALA A 143 13.40 11.39 -8.34
C ALA A 143 12.49 10.40 -9.09
N ILE A 144 12.83 10.12 -10.35
CA ILE A 144 12.29 8.99 -11.11
C ILE A 144 13.42 8.01 -11.38
N SER A 145 13.35 6.83 -10.75
CA SER A 145 14.34 5.77 -10.89
C SER A 145 13.92 4.78 -11.97
N THR A 146 14.84 4.48 -12.91
CA THR A 146 14.57 3.59 -14.02
C THR A 146 15.57 2.44 -14.06
N TYR A 147 15.20 1.33 -14.71
CA TYR A 147 16.17 0.31 -15.09
C TYR A 147 16.80 0.67 -16.46
N ALA A 148 18.13 0.58 -16.57
CA ALA A 148 18.83 0.91 -17.80
C ALA A 148 18.40 0.01 -18.99
N ASP A 149 18.14 -1.26 -18.73
CA ASP A 149 17.68 -2.22 -19.75
C ASP A 149 16.33 -1.82 -20.39
N ASN A 150 15.49 -1.11 -19.67
CA ASN A 150 14.21 -0.62 -20.19
C ASN A 150 14.36 0.56 -21.17
N LEU A 151 15.49 1.29 -21.16
CA LEU A 151 15.69 2.47 -21.99
C LEU A 151 15.80 2.14 -23.49
N SER A 152 16.39 1.00 -23.83
CA SER A 152 16.53 0.50 -25.21
C SER A 152 15.33 -0.29 -25.70
N GLY A 153 14.37 -0.58 -24.83
CA GLY A 153 13.19 -1.39 -25.12
C GLY A 153 12.09 -0.65 -25.90
N ASN A 154 11.26 -1.40 -26.61
CA ASN A 154 10.07 -0.88 -27.30
C ASN A 154 8.80 -1.00 -26.43
N ASP A 155 8.93 -1.28 -25.13
CA ASP A 155 7.79 -1.39 -24.24
C ASP A 155 7.25 -0.01 -23.91
N SER A 156 6.03 0.27 -24.36
CA SER A 156 5.35 1.55 -24.14
C SER A 156 5.01 1.83 -22.66
N LYS A 157 5.15 0.84 -21.80
CA LYS A 157 4.98 0.97 -20.34
C LYS A 157 6.03 1.87 -19.70
N PHE A 158 7.26 1.85 -20.23
CA PHE A 158 8.40 2.57 -19.66
C PHE A 158 8.71 3.86 -20.42
N LEU A 159 9.36 4.79 -19.70
CA LEU A 159 9.83 6.05 -20.25
C LEU A 159 11.04 5.84 -21.17
N ARG A 160 11.04 6.56 -22.28
CA ARG A 160 12.16 6.56 -23.22
C ARG A 160 13.19 7.64 -22.86
N PRO A 161 14.44 7.53 -23.38
CA PRO A 161 15.49 8.49 -23.07
C PRO A 161 15.14 9.96 -23.38
N ASP A 162 14.42 10.22 -24.47
CA ASP A 162 14.00 11.57 -24.84
C ASP A 162 12.95 12.14 -23.87
N GLU A 163 12.03 11.31 -23.40
CA GLU A 163 11.04 11.67 -22.39
C GLU A 163 11.71 11.97 -21.05
N LEU A 164 12.65 11.13 -20.59
CA LEU A 164 13.41 11.35 -19.37
C LEU A 164 14.20 12.66 -19.39
N LYS A 165 14.86 12.98 -20.52
CA LYS A 165 15.57 14.25 -20.70
C LYS A 165 14.64 15.46 -20.69
N ALA A 166 13.40 15.29 -21.14
CA ALA A 166 12.39 16.36 -21.15
C ALA A 166 11.87 16.66 -19.75
N LEU A 167 11.68 15.64 -18.91
CA LEU A 167 11.12 15.77 -17.56
C LEU A 167 11.94 16.65 -16.61
N THR A 168 13.27 16.64 -16.75
CA THR A 168 14.16 17.39 -15.85
C THR A 168 14.12 18.91 -16.08
N LYS A 169 13.51 19.40 -17.19
CA LYS A 169 13.57 20.81 -17.58
C LYS A 169 12.81 21.77 -16.67
N GLN A 170 11.74 21.30 -16.04
CA GLN A 170 10.88 22.13 -15.19
C GLN A 170 11.24 22.02 -13.70
N GLY A 171 12.20 21.14 -13.36
CA GLY A 171 12.73 21.00 -12.02
C GLY A 171 11.84 20.20 -11.05
N TYR A 172 10.70 19.69 -11.46
CA TYR A 172 9.88 18.80 -10.63
C TYR A 172 10.47 17.39 -10.54
N TRP A 173 11.30 17.00 -11.50
CA TRP A 173 11.90 15.69 -11.60
C TRP A 173 13.41 15.74 -11.72
N GLU A 174 14.09 14.80 -11.06
CA GLU A 174 15.47 14.43 -11.31
C GLU A 174 15.58 12.93 -11.63
N LEU A 175 16.66 12.53 -12.29
CA LEU A 175 16.84 11.14 -12.69
C LEU A 175 17.55 10.34 -11.60
N GLY A 176 16.96 9.18 -11.26
CA GLY A 176 17.57 8.12 -10.50
C GLY A 176 17.71 6.84 -11.32
N THR A 177 18.23 5.79 -10.71
CA THR A 177 18.28 4.46 -11.32
C THR A 177 18.00 3.36 -10.31
N ASN A 178 17.29 2.31 -10.76
CA ASN A 178 17.12 1.05 -10.03
C ASN A 178 18.20 0.00 -10.41
N GLY A 179 19.16 0.36 -11.24
CA GLY A 179 20.19 -0.55 -11.73
C GLY A 179 20.06 -0.85 -13.21
N TYR A 180 20.78 -1.88 -13.68
CA TYR A 180 20.67 -2.30 -15.06
C TYR A 180 19.33 -2.97 -15.33
N ARG A 181 19.00 -4.00 -14.54
CA ARG A 181 17.77 -4.82 -14.69
C ARG A 181 17.32 -5.40 -13.36
N LEU A 182 16.04 -5.73 -13.29
CA LEU A 182 15.51 -6.58 -12.23
C LEU A 182 15.60 -8.04 -12.67
N TYR A 183 16.27 -8.87 -11.86
CA TYR A 183 16.42 -10.30 -12.09
C TYR A 183 16.58 -11.02 -10.74
N TYR A 184 15.94 -12.17 -10.60
CA TYR A 184 15.97 -12.93 -9.35
C TYR A 184 16.83 -14.18 -9.50
N ILE A 185 17.56 -14.51 -8.45
CA ILE A 185 18.40 -15.71 -8.34
C ILE A 185 18.05 -16.47 -7.07
N ASN A 186 18.39 -17.76 -7.07
CA ASN A 186 18.22 -18.65 -5.93
C ASN A 186 16.75 -18.73 -5.47
N VAL A 187 15.83 -18.82 -6.41
CA VAL A 187 14.41 -18.84 -6.12
C VAL A 187 13.96 -20.27 -5.79
N PHE A 188 13.21 -20.41 -4.70
CA PHE A 188 12.58 -21.63 -4.24
C PHE A 188 11.06 -21.43 -4.13
N ASP A 189 10.31 -22.51 -4.29
CA ASP A 189 8.90 -22.51 -3.94
C ASP A 189 8.71 -22.61 -2.40
N ARG A 190 7.46 -22.55 -1.96
CA ARG A 190 7.12 -22.66 -0.52
C ARG A 190 7.38 -24.05 0.08
N TRP A 191 7.64 -25.06 -0.75
CA TRP A 191 8.04 -26.41 -0.37
C TRP A 191 9.55 -26.64 -0.51
N HIS A 192 10.33 -25.55 -0.68
CA HIS A 192 11.78 -25.56 -0.85
C HIS A 192 12.28 -26.32 -2.09
N HIS A 193 11.46 -26.41 -3.14
CA HIS A 193 11.95 -26.88 -4.43
C HIS A 193 12.63 -25.73 -5.17
N TYR A 194 13.82 -26.00 -5.71
CA TYR A 194 14.62 -25.00 -6.40
C TYR A 194 14.06 -24.69 -7.79
N LEU A 195 13.75 -23.42 -8.04
CA LEU A 195 13.27 -22.91 -9.32
C LEU A 195 14.36 -22.22 -10.14
N GLY A 196 15.51 -21.93 -9.53
CA GLY A 196 16.64 -21.32 -10.19
C GLY A 196 16.52 -19.81 -10.32
N ASN A 197 16.88 -19.29 -11.48
CA ASN A 197 16.92 -17.86 -11.75
C ASN A 197 15.74 -17.48 -12.65
N MET A 198 15.14 -16.32 -12.42
CA MET A 198 13.98 -15.89 -13.19
C MET A 198 13.89 -14.39 -13.41
N ASN A 199 13.28 -14.00 -14.52
CA ASN A 199 12.96 -12.63 -14.83
C ASN A 199 11.70 -12.17 -14.05
N PRO A 200 11.43 -10.85 -13.99
CA PRO A 200 10.28 -10.31 -13.25
C PRO A 200 8.92 -10.84 -13.71
N VAL A 201 8.77 -11.19 -14.99
CA VAL A 201 7.50 -11.69 -15.54
C VAL A 201 7.19 -13.08 -14.97
N VAL A 202 8.16 -13.98 -14.98
CA VAL A 202 8.01 -15.32 -14.37
C VAL A 202 7.76 -15.18 -12.87
N TYR A 203 8.57 -14.37 -12.20
CA TYR A 203 8.46 -14.12 -10.77
C TYR A 203 7.07 -13.62 -10.39
N SER A 204 6.53 -12.60 -11.06
CA SER A 204 5.23 -12.01 -10.73
C SER A 204 4.06 -13.00 -10.86
N HIS A 205 4.16 -13.97 -11.77
CA HIS A 205 3.13 -15.00 -11.92
C HIS A 205 3.26 -16.15 -10.90
N LEU A 206 4.40 -16.26 -10.22
CA LEU A 206 4.67 -17.30 -9.23
C LEU A 206 4.62 -16.82 -7.78
N THR A 207 4.45 -15.52 -7.51
CA THR A 207 4.50 -14.95 -6.15
C THR A 207 3.63 -15.68 -5.13
N SER A 208 2.48 -16.23 -5.57
CA SER A 208 1.56 -16.96 -4.69
C SER A 208 2.07 -18.33 -4.24
N VAL A 209 3.05 -18.91 -4.96
CA VAL A 209 3.59 -20.24 -4.68
C VAL A 209 5.06 -20.21 -4.26
N LEU A 210 5.74 -19.06 -4.37
CA LEU A 210 7.14 -18.93 -3.99
C LEU A 210 7.34 -19.02 -2.48
N GLY A 211 8.48 -19.57 -2.09
CA GLY A 211 9.09 -19.38 -0.79
C GLY A 211 9.62 -17.95 -0.65
N ARG A 212 10.22 -17.66 0.50
CA ARG A 212 10.84 -16.34 0.76
C ARG A 212 12.33 -16.29 0.43
N ASP A 213 12.87 -17.42 0.00
CA ASP A 213 14.30 -17.60 -0.29
C ASP A 213 14.58 -17.26 -1.75
N TYR A 214 14.83 -16.00 -2.01
CA TYR A 214 15.27 -15.49 -3.30
C TYR A 214 16.09 -14.22 -3.10
N ASN A 215 16.90 -13.89 -4.09
CA ASN A 215 17.76 -12.70 -4.05
C ASN A 215 17.69 -11.94 -5.36
N HIS A 216 17.87 -10.63 -5.28
CA HIS A 216 18.21 -9.85 -6.44
C HIS A 216 19.55 -10.35 -7.03
N TYR A 217 19.66 -10.30 -8.34
CA TYR A 217 20.82 -10.77 -9.13
C TYR A 217 22.18 -10.29 -8.63
N LEU A 218 22.26 -9.09 -8.06
CA LEU A 218 23.48 -8.50 -7.54
C LEU A 218 23.79 -8.88 -6.09
N MET A 219 22.87 -9.53 -5.35
CA MET A 219 22.94 -9.60 -3.89
C MET A 219 23.57 -10.88 -3.35
N ASP A 220 23.76 -11.90 -4.17
CA ASP A 220 24.34 -13.16 -3.71
C ASP A 220 25.14 -13.86 -4.82
N TYR A 221 25.84 -14.93 -4.45
CA TYR A 221 26.28 -15.96 -5.39
C TYR A 221 25.08 -16.68 -6.00
N VAL A 222 25.20 -17.07 -7.26
CA VAL A 222 24.25 -18.05 -7.84
C VAL A 222 24.51 -19.40 -7.18
N ARG A 223 23.43 -20.05 -6.71
CA ARG A 223 23.46 -21.29 -5.94
C ARG A 223 22.72 -22.41 -6.68
N ASP A 224 23.02 -23.65 -6.29
CA ASP A 224 22.31 -24.84 -6.75
C ASP A 224 21.06 -25.16 -5.89
N ASP A 225 20.44 -26.30 -6.20
CA ASP A 225 19.27 -26.83 -5.49
C ASP A 225 19.53 -27.25 -4.04
N LYS A 226 20.79 -27.31 -3.63
CA LYS A 226 21.22 -27.56 -2.26
C LYS A 226 21.73 -26.31 -1.54
N ASN A 227 21.51 -25.15 -2.17
CA ASN A 227 21.95 -23.86 -1.66
C ASN A 227 23.48 -23.67 -1.61
N PHE A 228 24.28 -24.46 -2.37
CA PHE A 228 25.72 -24.27 -2.51
C PHE A 228 26.05 -23.31 -3.66
N PRO A 229 27.03 -22.40 -3.50
CA PRO A 229 27.48 -21.55 -4.59
C PRO A 229 28.00 -22.37 -5.78
N VAL A 230 27.49 -22.08 -6.97
CA VAL A 230 27.97 -22.67 -8.24
C VAL A 230 28.92 -21.74 -8.98
N GLU A 231 29.14 -20.54 -8.46
CA GLU A 231 30.09 -19.54 -8.97
C GLU A 231 31.37 -19.53 -8.11
N THR A 232 32.49 -19.34 -8.77
CA THR A 232 33.73 -18.92 -8.08
C THR A 232 33.64 -17.42 -7.77
N TYR A 233 34.52 -16.95 -6.87
CA TYR A 233 34.64 -15.51 -6.60
C TYR A 233 34.82 -14.68 -7.89
N GLN A 234 35.66 -15.15 -8.82
CA GLN A 234 35.92 -14.42 -10.06
C GLN A 234 34.68 -14.37 -10.96
N VAL A 235 33.96 -15.47 -11.10
CA VAL A 235 32.72 -15.52 -11.91
C VAL A 235 31.64 -14.59 -11.32
N MET A 236 31.42 -14.63 -10.02
CA MET A 236 30.49 -13.71 -9.31
C MET A 236 30.91 -12.24 -9.52
N LYS A 237 32.19 -11.93 -9.32
CA LYS A 237 32.71 -10.59 -9.49
C LYS A 237 32.55 -10.08 -10.92
N ASP A 238 32.82 -10.90 -11.91
CA ASP A 238 32.69 -10.53 -13.33
C ASP A 238 31.20 -10.30 -13.65
N ARG A 239 30.30 -11.20 -13.24
CA ARG A 239 28.87 -11.08 -13.42
C ARG A 239 28.31 -9.77 -12.86
N ILE A 240 28.69 -9.39 -11.63
CA ILE A 240 28.27 -8.15 -10.98
C ILE A 240 28.88 -6.94 -11.70
N SER A 241 30.18 -7.05 -12.05
CA SER A 241 30.89 -5.96 -12.74
C SER A 241 30.36 -5.69 -14.15
N ASP A 242 29.97 -6.73 -14.86
CA ASP A 242 29.36 -6.61 -16.19
C ASP A 242 28.00 -5.91 -16.12
N ASP A 243 27.18 -6.21 -15.12
CA ASP A 243 25.88 -5.56 -14.92
C ASP A 243 26.04 -4.05 -14.68
N TYR A 244 26.95 -3.62 -13.79
CA TYR A 244 27.27 -2.20 -13.59
C TYR A 244 27.91 -1.54 -14.81
N THR A 245 28.67 -2.29 -15.59
CA THR A 245 29.28 -1.79 -16.83
C THR A 245 28.20 -1.54 -17.89
N MET A 246 27.28 -2.48 -18.07
CA MET A 246 26.14 -2.32 -18.97
C MET A 246 25.26 -1.14 -18.54
N LEU A 247 24.97 -0.99 -17.24
CA LEU A 247 24.24 0.16 -16.72
C LEU A 247 24.92 1.48 -17.11
N ARG A 248 26.23 1.60 -16.81
CA ARG A 248 27.02 2.80 -17.13
C ARG A 248 26.97 3.12 -18.62
N ASP A 249 27.23 2.13 -19.46
CA ASP A 249 27.34 2.32 -20.89
C ASP A 249 25.99 2.70 -21.51
N THR A 250 24.89 2.04 -21.10
CA THR A 250 23.54 2.37 -21.54
C THR A 250 23.14 3.80 -21.15
N TYR A 251 23.31 4.19 -19.90
CA TYR A 251 22.98 5.56 -19.49
C TYR A 251 23.86 6.62 -20.17
N THR A 252 25.15 6.32 -20.36
CA THR A 252 26.06 7.24 -21.05
C THR A 252 25.67 7.43 -22.50
N GLU A 253 25.27 6.36 -23.19
CA GLU A 253 24.84 6.39 -24.60
C GLU A 253 23.46 7.09 -24.72
N ASP A 254 22.48 6.66 -23.95
CA ASP A 254 21.09 7.08 -24.14
C ASP A 254 20.77 8.42 -23.49
N ILE A 255 21.31 8.70 -22.31
CA ILE A 255 21.03 9.90 -21.51
C ILE A 255 22.15 10.92 -21.62
N GLY A 256 23.41 10.48 -21.71
CA GLY A 256 24.62 11.31 -21.73
C GLY A 256 25.39 11.30 -20.39
N TYR A 257 24.82 10.76 -19.33
CA TYR A 257 25.45 10.61 -18.01
C TYR A 257 24.76 9.50 -17.21
N VAL A 258 25.42 8.98 -16.17
CA VAL A 258 24.82 8.05 -15.20
C VAL A 258 24.11 8.87 -14.13
N PRO A 259 22.82 8.58 -13.79
CA PRO A 259 22.14 9.25 -12.68
C PRO A 259 22.91 9.10 -11.36
N GLU A 260 22.92 10.15 -10.53
CA GLU A 260 23.67 10.16 -9.27
C GLU A 260 22.99 9.42 -8.13
N ILE A 261 21.67 9.21 -8.22
CA ILE A 261 20.83 8.53 -7.24
C ILE A 261 20.65 7.07 -7.65
N TYR A 262 21.06 6.16 -6.78
CA TYR A 262 20.87 4.73 -6.95
C TYR A 262 19.86 4.22 -5.91
N THR A 263 18.84 3.52 -6.36
CA THR A 263 17.83 2.88 -5.51
C THR A 263 17.82 1.39 -5.82
N LEU A 264 18.49 0.61 -4.98
CA LEU A 264 18.63 -0.82 -5.19
C LEU A 264 17.41 -1.55 -4.61
N MET A 265 16.59 -2.14 -5.49
CA MET A 265 15.41 -2.90 -5.10
C MET A 265 15.77 -4.28 -4.53
N HIS A 266 14.98 -4.75 -3.59
CA HIS A 266 15.11 -6.08 -2.97
C HIS A 266 16.50 -6.37 -2.39
N ALA A 267 17.18 -5.35 -1.89
CA ALA A 267 18.55 -5.43 -1.38
C ALA A 267 18.64 -5.34 0.15
N ASN A 268 17.57 -5.47 0.86
CA ASN A 268 17.45 -5.22 2.31
C ASN A 268 18.31 -6.16 3.18
N THR A 269 19.61 -6.19 2.91
CA THR A 269 20.58 -7.09 3.52
C THR A 269 21.37 -6.47 4.67
N GLY A 270 21.18 -5.18 4.93
CA GLY A 270 21.98 -4.39 5.89
C GLY A 270 23.43 -4.14 5.45
N ARG A 271 23.81 -4.64 4.26
CA ARG A 271 25.08 -4.44 3.55
C ARG A 271 24.78 -4.39 2.05
N PHE A 272 25.83 -4.33 1.23
CA PHE A 272 25.68 -4.32 -0.23
C PHE A 272 25.57 -5.72 -0.85
N GLY A 273 25.18 -6.73 -0.08
CA GLY A 273 24.99 -8.11 -0.52
C GLY A 273 24.93 -9.09 0.66
N ASN A 274 24.47 -10.31 0.40
CA ASN A 274 24.30 -11.39 1.39
C ASN A 274 25.62 -12.06 1.81
N HIS A 275 26.70 -11.81 1.05
CA HIS A 275 28.03 -12.32 1.34
C HIS A 275 29.04 -11.17 1.32
N GLU A 276 30.09 -11.26 2.14
CA GLU A 276 31.09 -10.19 2.25
C GLU A 276 31.80 -9.90 0.92
N ASP A 277 32.11 -10.94 0.14
CA ASP A 277 32.73 -10.76 -1.17
C ASP A 277 31.80 -10.06 -2.16
N VAL A 278 30.53 -10.42 -2.16
CA VAL A 278 29.48 -9.78 -2.97
C VAL A 278 29.32 -8.31 -2.56
N SER A 279 29.24 -8.04 -1.25
CA SER A 279 29.19 -6.68 -0.70
C SER A 279 30.36 -5.82 -1.16
N ARG A 280 31.59 -6.35 -1.11
CA ARG A 280 32.79 -5.60 -1.55
C ARG A 280 32.76 -5.23 -3.04
N VAL A 281 32.27 -6.13 -3.88
CA VAL A 281 32.16 -5.86 -5.33
C VAL A 281 31.11 -4.80 -5.60
N ASN A 282 29.93 -4.93 -5.02
CA ASN A 282 28.86 -3.94 -5.16
C ASN A 282 29.27 -2.57 -4.64
N GLU A 283 29.79 -2.49 -3.41
CA GLU A 283 30.19 -1.23 -2.78
C GLU A 283 31.21 -0.48 -3.65
N LYS A 284 32.19 -1.20 -4.22
CA LYS A 284 33.18 -0.60 -5.13
C LYS A 284 32.53 0.06 -6.33
N TRP A 285 31.54 -0.60 -6.96
CA TRP A 285 30.87 -0.07 -8.13
C TRP A 285 29.89 1.06 -7.77
N ILE A 286 29.15 0.91 -6.69
CA ILE A 286 28.21 1.93 -6.20
C ILE A 286 28.96 3.24 -5.92
N ARG A 287 30.06 3.19 -5.16
CA ARG A 287 30.86 4.40 -4.87
C ARG A 287 31.55 4.99 -6.09
N LYS A 288 31.79 4.18 -7.11
CA LYS A 288 32.39 4.65 -8.37
C LYS A 288 31.41 5.38 -9.27
N LEU A 289 30.17 4.90 -9.35
CA LEU A 289 29.18 5.36 -10.32
C LEU A 289 28.20 6.39 -9.75
N PHE A 290 27.85 6.27 -8.47
CA PHE A 290 26.77 7.05 -7.86
C PHE A 290 27.27 7.97 -6.75
N LYS A 291 26.46 8.94 -6.37
CA LYS A 291 26.72 9.85 -5.25
C LYS A 291 25.97 9.44 -3.98
N MET A 292 24.92 8.68 -4.10
CA MET A 292 24.15 8.13 -3.00
C MET A 292 23.51 6.81 -3.38
N ASN A 293 23.13 6.01 -2.37
CA ASN A 293 22.47 4.74 -2.56
C ASN A 293 21.42 4.48 -1.48
N PHE A 294 20.17 4.29 -1.91
CA PHE A 294 19.08 3.80 -1.05
C PHE A 294 19.11 2.27 -1.06
N ASN A 295 19.84 1.71 -0.12
CA ASN A 295 20.15 0.29 -0.03
C ASN A 295 19.14 -0.49 0.82
N ARG A 296 18.38 0.20 1.68
CA ARG A 296 17.44 -0.42 2.61
C ARG A 296 16.02 0.00 2.31
N GLU A 297 15.09 -0.89 2.66
CA GLU A 297 13.66 -0.66 2.58
C GLU A 297 13.04 -0.83 3.97
N GLY A 298 11.95 -0.11 4.23
CA GLY A 298 11.11 -0.30 5.41
C GLY A 298 11.10 0.83 6.42
N ASP A 299 12.24 1.46 6.69
CA ASP A 299 12.34 2.65 7.53
C ASP A 299 12.41 3.90 6.66
N SER A 300 11.78 4.98 7.08
CA SER A 300 11.73 6.24 6.32
C SER A 300 12.79 7.26 6.72
N HIS A 301 13.36 7.15 7.93
CA HIS A 301 14.23 8.18 8.48
C HIS A 301 15.71 7.97 8.15
N ASN A 302 16.38 9.03 7.70
CA ASN A 302 17.82 9.08 7.43
C ASN A 302 18.45 10.26 8.13
N ASP A 303 19.60 10.03 8.77
CA ASP A 303 20.41 11.05 9.41
C ASP A 303 21.91 10.83 9.14
N ARG A 304 22.77 11.64 9.76
CA ARG A 304 24.23 11.52 9.59
C ARG A 304 24.88 10.33 10.26
N GLN A 305 24.13 9.54 11.03
CA GLN A 305 24.63 8.29 11.59
C GLN A 305 24.73 7.20 10.51
N SER A 306 23.92 7.32 9.45
CA SER A 306 23.97 6.46 8.27
C SER A 306 24.98 6.97 7.25
N SER A 307 25.55 6.06 6.44
CA SER A 307 26.31 6.43 5.26
C SER A 307 25.38 6.89 4.14
N ILE A 308 25.76 7.91 3.38
CA ILE A 308 25.03 8.32 2.16
C ILE A 308 24.89 7.17 1.13
N TYR A 309 25.69 6.11 1.26
CA TYR A 309 25.60 4.90 0.44
C TYR A 309 24.78 3.77 1.08
N ASP A 310 24.23 3.98 2.29
CA ASP A 310 23.41 3.00 3.02
C ASP A 310 22.14 3.67 3.58
N LEU A 311 21.48 4.44 2.72
CA LEU A 311 20.24 5.13 3.04
C LEU A 311 19.06 4.15 3.03
N THR A 312 18.05 4.48 3.80
CA THR A 312 16.77 3.76 3.83
C THR A 312 15.66 4.54 3.15
N ARG A 313 14.65 3.84 2.67
CA ARG A 313 13.40 4.42 2.16
C ARG A 313 12.20 3.58 2.58
N MET A 314 11.10 4.21 2.85
CA MET A 314 9.83 3.53 3.07
C MET A 314 9.04 3.49 1.76
N GLU A 315 8.46 2.33 1.45
CA GLU A 315 7.55 2.15 0.33
C GLU A 315 6.09 2.16 0.81
N PRO A 316 5.36 3.29 0.69
CA PRO A 316 3.94 3.32 1.02
C PRO A 316 3.17 2.35 0.12
N ARG A 317 2.43 1.42 0.73
CA ARG A 317 1.65 0.45 -0.04
C ARG A 317 0.44 1.10 -0.68
N ALA A 318 0.04 0.58 -1.83
CA ALA A 318 -1.06 1.11 -2.64
C ALA A 318 -2.42 1.15 -1.91
N TYR A 319 -2.54 0.50 -0.76
CA TYR A 319 -3.75 0.43 0.05
C TYR A 319 -3.63 1.16 1.39
N TRP A 320 -2.50 1.77 1.72
CA TRP A 320 -2.34 2.49 3.00
C TRP A 320 -3.21 3.74 3.03
N PRO A 321 -4.12 3.90 4.01
CA PRO A 321 -4.76 5.18 4.22
C PRO A 321 -3.74 6.23 4.71
N VAL A 322 -4.12 7.49 4.66
CA VAL A 322 -3.23 8.62 5.00
C VAL A 322 -2.61 8.46 6.39
N ASN A 323 -3.42 8.11 7.39
CA ASN A 323 -2.92 7.98 8.76
C ASN A 323 -1.95 6.81 8.94
N HIS A 324 -2.00 5.77 8.10
CA HIS A 324 -0.98 4.74 8.09
C HIS A 324 0.39 5.31 7.70
N LEU A 325 0.46 6.02 6.58
CA LEU A 325 1.67 6.70 6.14
C LEU A 325 2.22 7.65 7.23
N LEU A 326 1.34 8.49 7.79
CA LEU A 326 1.72 9.45 8.82
C LEU A 326 2.19 8.76 10.10
N MET A 327 1.57 7.63 10.50
CA MET A 327 1.98 6.86 11.68
C MET A 327 3.35 6.24 11.48
N ARG A 328 3.61 5.68 10.28
CA ARG A 328 4.92 5.13 9.95
C ARG A 328 6.01 6.19 10.04
N ILE A 329 5.79 7.38 9.47
CA ILE A 329 6.75 8.49 9.55
C ILE A 329 6.96 8.95 11.00
N HIS A 330 5.88 9.01 11.79
CA HIS A 330 5.95 9.36 13.21
C HIS A 330 6.80 8.38 14.01
N ASP A 331 6.60 7.07 13.78
CA ASP A 331 7.31 6.03 14.53
C ASP A 331 8.79 5.93 14.12
N ASP A 332 9.11 6.14 12.82
CA ASP A 332 10.48 6.08 12.31
C ASP A 332 11.34 7.31 12.73
N GLY A 333 10.74 8.51 12.74
CA GLY A 333 11.48 9.77 12.91
C GLY A 333 11.15 10.57 14.17
N ALA A 334 10.15 10.15 14.95
CA ALA A 334 9.62 10.90 16.09
C ALA A 334 9.22 12.35 15.75
N ASP A 335 8.82 12.61 14.51
CA ASP A 335 8.30 13.91 14.08
C ASP A 335 6.93 14.17 14.72
N ASP A 336 6.68 15.46 15.05
CA ASP A 336 5.38 15.90 15.55
C ASP A 336 4.37 15.96 14.38
N ILE A 337 3.65 14.87 14.19
CA ILE A 337 2.73 14.64 13.07
C ILE A 337 1.30 14.98 13.47
N ARG A 338 0.61 15.72 12.63
CA ARG A 338 -0.84 15.94 12.72
C ARG A 338 -1.57 14.92 11.86
N PHE A 339 -2.26 13.99 12.52
CA PHE A 339 -3.08 12.99 11.85
C PHE A 339 -4.34 13.61 11.23
N GLU A 340 -4.78 13.03 10.11
CA GLU A 340 -6.02 13.42 9.45
C GLU A 340 -7.24 12.87 10.22
N LYS A 341 -8.24 13.76 10.40
CA LYS A 341 -9.49 13.42 11.11
C LYS A 341 -10.65 13.15 10.16
N GLY A 342 -10.54 13.62 8.91
CA GLY A 342 -11.61 13.54 7.94
C GLY A 342 -12.82 14.41 8.33
N ASP A 343 -14.01 13.80 8.46
CA ASP A 343 -15.23 14.50 8.92
C ASP A 343 -15.12 14.84 10.41
N VAL A 344 -14.91 16.12 10.70
CA VAL A 344 -14.68 16.60 12.07
C VAL A 344 -15.89 16.47 12.97
N ASP A 345 -17.11 16.50 12.42
CA ASP A 345 -18.34 16.37 13.20
C ASP A 345 -18.55 14.92 13.64
N GLN A 346 -18.21 13.97 12.77
CA GLN A 346 -18.17 12.55 13.12
C GLN A 346 -17.05 12.25 14.11
N TYR A 347 -15.85 12.76 13.85
CA TYR A 347 -14.70 12.59 14.75
C TYR A 347 -14.98 13.12 16.17
N ALA A 348 -15.67 14.24 16.28
CA ALA A 348 -15.97 14.86 17.57
C ALA A 348 -16.88 14.01 18.49
N GLN A 349 -17.60 13.03 17.91
CA GLN A 349 -18.45 12.10 18.66
C GLN A 349 -17.66 10.97 19.33
N TRP A 350 -16.35 10.85 19.07
CA TRP A 350 -15.52 9.78 19.56
C TRP A 350 -14.32 10.29 20.37
N ASP A 351 -13.92 9.53 21.38
CA ASP A 351 -12.64 9.67 22.05
C ASP A 351 -11.67 8.66 21.46
N VAL A 352 -10.61 9.12 20.82
CA VAL A 352 -9.51 8.28 20.31
C VAL A 352 -8.49 8.17 21.43
N GLU A 353 -8.35 6.98 21.98
CA GLU A 353 -7.54 6.68 23.16
C GLU A 353 -6.14 6.20 22.78
N ASP A 354 -6.05 5.40 21.68
CA ASP A 354 -4.79 4.90 21.13
C ASP A 354 -4.83 4.94 19.60
N GLY A 355 -3.70 5.21 18.95
CA GLY A 355 -3.58 5.26 17.50
C GLY A 355 -4.16 6.56 16.92
N ALA A 356 -4.65 6.48 15.68
CA ALA A 356 -5.25 7.60 14.97
C ALA A 356 -6.55 7.17 14.26
N ALA A 357 -7.53 8.06 14.17
CA ALA A 357 -8.80 7.77 13.51
C ALA A 357 -9.12 8.81 12.42
N GLU A 358 -9.57 8.34 11.25
CA GLU A 358 -10.06 9.17 10.14
C GLU A 358 -11.49 8.76 9.77
N PHE A 359 -12.38 9.75 9.63
CA PHE A 359 -13.76 9.56 9.20
C PHE A 359 -13.91 10.00 7.76
N LYS A 360 -14.11 9.06 6.84
CA LYS A 360 -14.09 9.34 5.41
C LYS A 360 -14.96 8.37 4.63
N ASN A 361 -15.77 8.89 3.69
CA ASN A 361 -16.59 8.09 2.79
C ASN A 361 -17.53 7.11 3.52
N GLU A 362 -18.17 7.57 4.60
CA GLU A 362 -19.05 6.78 5.45
C GLU A 362 -18.34 5.60 6.16
N ALA A 363 -17.02 5.69 6.34
CA ALA A 363 -16.21 4.70 7.03
C ALA A 363 -15.33 5.34 8.11
N ILE A 364 -14.98 4.54 9.11
CA ILE A 364 -14.02 4.87 10.16
C ILE A 364 -12.75 4.06 9.89
N TYR A 365 -11.63 4.74 9.70
CA TYR A 365 -10.31 4.15 9.59
C TYR A 365 -9.61 4.33 10.94
N LEU A 366 -9.38 3.24 11.65
CA LEU A 366 -8.67 3.24 12.93
C LEU A 366 -7.28 2.62 12.73
N THR A 367 -6.27 3.48 12.71
CA THR A 367 -4.86 3.13 12.51
C THR A 367 -4.21 2.90 13.86
N THR A 368 -3.51 1.78 14.05
CA THR A 368 -2.77 1.50 15.29
C THR A 368 -1.55 2.40 15.44
N ALA A 369 -1.09 2.59 16.67
CA ALA A 369 0.30 2.98 16.92
C ALA A 369 1.24 1.87 16.42
N GLY A 370 2.51 2.19 16.17
CA GLY A 370 3.51 1.22 15.72
C GLY A 370 3.66 0.07 16.72
N LYS A 371 3.60 -1.16 16.21
CA LYS A 371 3.62 -2.42 17.01
C LYS A 371 2.59 -2.49 18.12
N GLY A 372 1.54 -1.67 18.03
CA GLY A 372 0.59 -1.41 19.09
C GLY A 372 -0.85 -1.70 18.73
N LYS A 373 -1.72 -0.93 19.35
CA LYS A 373 -3.17 -0.98 19.18
C LYS A 373 -3.71 0.39 18.73
N GLY A 374 -4.92 0.36 18.18
CA GLY A 374 -5.79 1.51 18.03
C GLY A 374 -7.05 1.28 18.84
N GLN A 375 -7.54 2.30 19.51
CA GLN A 375 -8.72 2.21 20.38
C GLN A 375 -9.48 3.53 20.37
N MET A 376 -10.81 3.44 20.25
CA MET A 376 -11.69 4.61 20.33
C MET A 376 -13.05 4.24 20.90
N SER A 377 -13.64 5.15 21.68
CA SER A 377 -14.95 4.97 22.32
C SER A 377 -15.94 6.06 21.94
N LEU A 378 -17.23 5.71 21.81
CA LEU A 378 -18.29 6.67 21.51
C LEU A 378 -18.60 7.54 22.75
N LYS A 379 -18.49 8.86 22.61
CA LYS A 379 -18.65 9.83 23.70
C LYS A 379 -20.05 9.88 24.28
N GLY A 380 -20.12 9.97 25.60
CA GLY A 380 -21.33 10.36 26.34
C GLY A 380 -22.47 9.37 26.20
N LYS A 381 -22.17 8.10 25.85
CA LYS A 381 -23.13 7.01 25.76
C LYS A 381 -22.57 5.77 26.45
N ASP A 382 -22.98 5.57 27.68
CA ASP A 382 -22.64 4.41 28.51
C ASP A 382 -23.85 3.50 28.72
N ASP A 383 -24.86 3.59 27.83
CA ASP A 383 -26.17 2.97 27.97
C ASP A 383 -26.48 1.91 26.90
N PHE A 384 -25.48 1.45 26.19
CA PHE A 384 -25.65 0.36 25.23
C PHE A 384 -25.89 -0.97 25.95
N GLN A 385 -27.13 -1.48 25.89
CA GLN A 385 -27.49 -2.77 26.48
C GLN A 385 -27.96 -3.77 25.42
N ASN A 386 -29.16 -3.61 24.90
CA ASN A 386 -29.70 -4.44 23.84
C ASN A 386 -29.64 -3.68 22.50
N LEU A 387 -28.94 -4.23 21.52
CA LEU A 387 -28.64 -3.51 20.27
C LEU A 387 -28.57 -4.42 19.05
N ARG A 388 -28.72 -3.77 17.88
CA ARG A 388 -28.30 -4.29 16.59
C ARG A 388 -27.18 -3.40 16.04
N LEU A 389 -26.10 -4.02 15.59
CA LEU A 389 -24.98 -3.32 14.98
C LEU A 389 -24.70 -3.91 13.60
N THR A 390 -24.57 -3.03 12.62
CA THR A 390 -24.19 -3.41 11.26
C THR A 390 -22.94 -2.63 10.85
N THR A 391 -21.98 -3.31 10.26
CA THR A 391 -20.78 -2.69 9.69
C THR A 391 -20.13 -3.63 8.69
N ARG A 392 -19.33 -3.06 7.78
CA ARG A 392 -18.47 -3.84 6.90
C ARG A 392 -17.01 -3.65 7.30
N LEU A 393 -16.38 -4.74 7.73
CA LEU A 393 -14.97 -4.72 8.11
C LEU A 393 -14.06 -4.92 6.89
N LYS A 394 -13.20 -3.94 6.61
CA LYS A 394 -12.36 -3.89 5.40
C LYS A 394 -10.85 -3.83 5.67
N GLY A 395 -10.39 -3.96 6.90
CA GLY A 395 -8.97 -4.08 7.21
C GLY A 395 -8.33 -5.32 6.59
N ASN A 396 -7.01 -5.42 6.60
CA ASN A 396 -6.33 -6.60 6.11
C ASN A 396 -6.77 -7.85 6.88
N GLN A 397 -6.83 -9.02 6.21
CA GLN A 397 -7.22 -10.27 6.84
C GLN A 397 -6.24 -10.69 7.94
N PHE A 398 -4.96 -10.40 7.75
CA PHE A 398 -3.95 -10.59 8.78
C PHE A 398 -3.90 -9.34 9.67
N GLY A 399 -4.40 -9.48 10.87
CA GLY A 399 -4.59 -8.40 11.85
C GLY A 399 -5.89 -8.55 12.62
N THR A 400 -6.23 -7.54 13.42
CA THR A 400 -7.35 -7.64 14.34
C THR A 400 -8.23 -6.38 14.29
N GLN A 401 -9.53 -6.60 14.11
CA GLN A 401 -10.58 -5.58 14.19
C GLN A 401 -11.62 -6.04 15.20
N LYS A 402 -11.88 -5.24 16.24
CA LYS A 402 -12.75 -5.59 17.36
C LYS A 402 -13.84 -4.54 17.59
N ILE A 403 -14.98 -5.01 18.04
CA ILE A 403 -16.12 -4.21 18.52
C ILE A 403 -16.42 -4.68 19.93
N PHE A 404 -16.25 -3.80 20.90
CA PHE A 404 -16.53 -4.07 22.29
C PHE A 404 -17.91 -3.51 22.64
N LEU A 405 -18.74 -4.33 23.23
CA LEU A 405 -20.11 -4.05 23.61
C LEU A 405 -20.23 -4.12 25.13
N ARG A 406 -21.11 -3.32 25.71
CA ARG A 406 -21.30 -3.20 27.16
C ARG A 406 -19.97 -3.04 27.91
N ALA A 407 -19.06 -2.28 27.32
CA ALA A 407 -17.73 -2.11 27.90
C ALA A 407 -17.74 -1.11 29.07
N ASN A 408 -17.12 -1.48 30.19
CA ASN A 408 -16.85 -0.53 31.24
C ASN A 408 -15.70 0.43 30.87
N HIS A 409 -15.48 1.46 31.69
CA HIS A 409 -14.52 2.52 31.35
C HIS A 409 -13.08 2.00 31.18
N ASP A 410 -12.68 1.06 32.02
CA ASP A 410 -11.30 0.57 32.07
C ASP A 410 -11.07 -0.66 31.19
N LEU A 411 -12.07 -1.08 30.41
CA LEU A 411 -12.03 -2.30 29.59
C LEU A 411 -11.61 -3.56 30.36
N THR A 412 -12.04 -3.65 31.61
CA THR A 412 -11.90 -4.86 32.42
C THR A 412 -13.14 -5.75 32.37
N THR A 413 -14.27 -5.19 31.87
CA THR A 413 -15.53 -5.91 31.71
C THR A 413 -16.17 -5.50 30.38
N TYR A 414 -16.39 -6.46 29.49
CA TYR A 414 -16.98 -6.23 28.15
C TYR A 414 -17.35 -7.54 27.46
N ILE A 415 -18.19 -7.45 26.44
CA ILE A 415 -18.38 -8.47 25.39
C ILE A 415 -17.63 -8.00 24.15
N VAL A 416 -16.95 -8.88 23.42
CA VAL A 416 -16.20 -8.53 22.22
C VAL A 416 -16.56 -9.44 21.06
N VAL A 417 -16.78 -8.82 19.90
CA VAL A 417 -16.91 -9.47 18.59
C VAL A 417 -15.83 -8.91 17.68
N GLY A 418 -15.06 -9.75 17.04
CA GLY A 418 -14.01 -9.26 16.16
C GLY A 418 -13.57 -10.25 15.09
N LEU A 419 -12.90 -9.71 14.09
CA LEU A 419 -12.14 -10.50 13.12
C LEU A 419 -10.67 -10.51 13.55
N VAL A 420 -10.14 -11.69 13.79
CA VAL A 420 -8.75 -11.92 14.23
C VAL A 420 -8.11 -12.91 13.28
N ASN A 421 -7.17 -12.45 12.46
CA ASN A 421 -6.46 -13.28 11.49
C ASN A 421 -7.42 -14.19 10.69
N ASN A 422 -8.39 -13.58 10.02
CA ASN A 422 -9.45 -14.23 9.23
C ASN A 422 -10.32 -15.23 10.02
N ASN A 423 -10.45 -15.07 11.33
CA ASN A 423 -11.43 -15.79 12.14
C ASN A 423 -12.42 -14.80 12.76
N LEU A 424 -13.71 -15.16 12.83
CA LEU A 424 -14.64 -14.51 13.76
C LEU A 424 -14.31 -15.02 15.17
N VAL A 425 -14.13 -14.10 16.10
CA VAL A 425 -13.91 -14.40 17.51
C VAL A 425 -14.97 -13.67 18.33
N ILE A 426 -15.67 -14.41 19.17
CA ILE A 426 -16.58 -13.89 20.18
C ILE A 426 -15.98 -14.23 21.54
N GLY A 427 -15.91 -13.25 22.41
CA GLY A 427 -15.41 -13.44 23.76
C GLY A 427 -16.00 -12.44 24.72
N GLU A 428 -15.67 -12.61 25.98
CA GLU A 428 -16.01 -11.68 27.04
C GLU A 428 -14.84 -11.50 28.00
N CYS A 429 -14.82 -10.38 28.67
CA CYS A 429 -13.91 -10.12 29.78
C CYS A 429 -14.73 -9.76 31.02
N ARG A 430 -14.38 -10.33 32.15
CA ARG A 430 -14.99 -10.02 33.45
C ARG A 430 -13.87 -9.78 34.47
N ASP A 431 -13.87 -8.61 35.07
CA ASP A 431 -12.86 -8.21 36.06
C ASP A 431 -11.41 -8.46 35.59
N GLY A 432 -11.14 -8.21 34.31
CA GLY A 432 -9.83 -8.41 33.68
C GLY A 432 -9.52 -9.84 33.20
N ALA A 433 -10.43 -10.80 33.46
CA ALA A 433 -10.27 -12.18 32.98
C ALA A 433 -10.99 -12.37 31.64
N TYR A 434 -10.22 -12.57 30.56
CA TYR A 434 -10.75 -12.80 29.21
C TYR A 434 -11.10 -14.28 29.00
N GLN A 435 -12.23 -14.54 28.36
CA GLN A 435 -12.66 -15.86 27.91
C GLN A 435 -13.10 -15.80 26.45
N GLU A 436 -12.54 -16.65 25.58
CA GLU A 436 -13.05 -16.90 24.24
C GLU A 436 -14.27 -17.83 24.35
N LEU A 437 -15.42 -17.38 23.83
CA LEU A 437 -16.67 -18.13 23.86
C LEU A 437 -16.89 -18.93 22.58
N GLN A 438 -16.56 -18.33 21.44
CA GLN A 438 -16.69 -18.96 20.13
C GLN A 438 -15.64 -18.43 19.16
N LYS A 439 -15.11 -19.33 18.33
CA LYS A 439 -14.24 -19.01 17.20
C LYS A 439 -14.73 -19.72 15.95
N VAL A 440 -14.79 -18.99 14.81
CA VAL A 440 -15.21 -19.52 13.52
C VAL A 440 -14.15 -19.17 12.48
N ASP A 441 -13.55 -20.19 11.86
CA ASP A 441 -12.62 -20.03 10.74
C ASP A 441 -13.41 -19.60 9.50
N LEU A 442 -13.07 -18.43 8.95
CA LEU A 442 -13.84 -17.84 7.85
C LEU A 442 -13.53 -18.49 6.50
N GLN A 443 -12.42 -19.18 6.34
CA GLN A 443 -12.16 -19.98 5.13
C GLN A 443 -13.09 -21.18 5.08
N LEU A 444 -13.18 -21.94 6.18
CA LEU A 444 -14.12 -23.06 6.31
C LEU A 444 -15.59 -22.60 6.26
N PHE A 445 -15.88 -21.46 6.87
CA PHE A 445 -17.22 -20.84 6.81
C PHE A 445 -17.66 -20.52 5.37
N ASP A 446 -16.69 -20.17 4.51
CA ASP A 446 -16.93 -19.91 3.08
C ASP A 446 -17.04 -21.20 2.24
N GLY A 447 -16.91 -22.35 2.87
CA GLY A 447 -16.92 -23.67 2.19
C GLY A 447 -15.64 -23.95 1.43
N GLN A 448 -14.51 -23.37 1.85
CA GLN A 448 -13.18 -23.60 1.29
C GLN A 448 -12.39 -24.47 2.26
N ASP A 449 -12.38 -25.75 2.03
CA ASP A 449 -11.56 -26.68 2.82
C ASP A 449 -10.08 -26.42 2.62
N TYR A 450 -9.27 -26.73 3.64
CA TYR A 450 -7.82 -26.69 3.51
C TYR A 450 -7.34 -27.92 2.75
N LEU A 451 -6.40 -27.70 1.86
CA LEU A 451 -5.72 -28.80 1.18
C LEU A 451 -4.83 -29.56 2.16
N SER A 452 -4.52 -30.81 1.84
CA SER A 452 -3.41 -31.50 2.46
C SER A 452 -2.08 -30.97 1.92
N GLU A 453 -0.98 -31.27 2.60
CA GLU A 453 0.36 -30.94 2.09
C GLU A 453 0.65 -31.60 0.74
N ASP A 454 0.19 -32.85 0.53
CA ASP A 454 0.39 -33.57 -0.73
C ASP A 454 -0.41 -32.90 -1.88
N GLU A 455 -1.65 -32.50 -1.63
CA GLU A 455 -2.49 -31.78 -2.59
C GLU A 455 -1.92 -30.40 -2.92
N ASP A 456 -1.44 -29.66 -1.92
CA ASP A 456 -0.85 -28.35 -2.12
C ASP A 456 0.48 -28.41 -2.91
N LYS A 457 1.34 -29.39 -2.65
CA LYS A 457 2.56 -29.61 -3.46
C LYS A 457 2.23 -29.83 -4.92
N LYS A 458 1.18 -30.59 -5.19
CA LYS A 458 0.72 -30.87 -6.54
C LYS A 458 0.16 -29.62 -7.23
N GLU A 459 -0.61 -28.80 -6.51
CA GLU A 459 -1.13 -27.52 -7.03
C GLU A 459 0.01 -26.53 -7.33
N VAL A 460 1.01 -26.43 -6.44
CA VAL A 460 2.22 -25.63 -6.65
C VAL A 460 2.95 -26.08 -7.91
N ALA A 461 3.23 -27.37 -8.06
CA ALA A 461 3.92 -27.93 -9.22
C ALA A 461 3.15 -27.66 -10.53
N SER A 462 1.83 -27.78 -10.50
CA SER A 462 0.97 -27.47 -11.66
C SER A 462 1.04 -25.99 -12.05
N THR A 463 0.97 -25.09 -11.08
CA THR A 463 1.09 -23.65 -11.28
C THR A 463 2.45 -23.28 -11.88
N GLU A 464 3.54 -23.80 -11.31
CA GLU A 464 4.90 -23.57 -11.79
C GLU A 464 5.06 -24.07 -13.23
N ARG A 465 4.60 -25.27 -13.53
CA ARG A 465 4.68 -25.82 -14.87
C ARG A 465 3.96 -24.97 -15.91
N GLN A 466 2.76 -24.49 -15.60
CA GLN A 466 1.99 -23.64 -16.49
C GLN A 466 2.71 -22.30 -16.75
N VAL A 467 3.23 -21.66 -15.71
CA VAL A 467 3.94 -20.39 -15.81
C VAL A 467 5.26 -20.55 -16.56
N LEU A 468 6.07 -21.55 -16.22
CA LEU A 468 7.35 -21.81 -16.88
C LEU A 468 7.19 -22.20 -18.35
N ALA A 469 6.17 -22.98 -18.68
CA ALA A 469 5.87 -23.34 -20.08
C ALA A 469 5.47 -22.12 -20.92
N ARG A 470 4.82 -21.14 -20.32
CA ARG A 470 4.30 -19.94 -21.03
C ARG A 470 5.32 -18.80 -21.09
N TYR A 471 6.05 -18.55 -20.02
CA TYR A 471 6.86 -17.33 -19.83
C TYR A 471 8.36 -17.62 -19.64
N GLY A 472 8.77 -18.87 -19.53
CA GLY A 472 10.16 -19.24 -19.30
C GLY A 472 11.05 -18.95 -20.52
N ALA A 473 12.21 -18.33 -20.28
CA ALA A 473 13.09 -17.85 -21.36
C ALA A 473 14.21 -18.83 -21.78
N ASN A 474 14.54 -19.83 -20.95
CA ASN A 474 15.68 -20.74 -21.19
C ASN A 474 15.23 -22.17 -21.43
N ALA A 475 15.20 -22.59 -22.70
CA ALA A 475 14.63 -23.86 -23.15
C ALA A 475 15.22 -25.12 -22.44
N ASN A 476 16.54 -25.17 -22.19
CA ASN A 476 17.16 -26.37 -21.63
C ASN A 476 16.94 -26.53 -20.12
N MET A 477 17.01 -25.42 -19.37
CA MET A 477 16.76 -25.40 -17.93
C MET A 477 15.27 -25.63 -17.64
N ILE A 478 14.41 -25.02 -18.45
CA ILE A 478 12.95 -25.18 -18.36
C ILE A 478 12.53 -26.61 -18.64
N GLN A 479 13.09 -27.26 -19.65
CA GLN A 479 12.77 -28.68 -19.97
C GLN A 479 13.07 -29.62 -18.79
N LYS A 480 14.21 -29.43 -18.12
CA LYS A 480 14.56 -30.22 -16.91
C LYS A 480 13.57 -29.96 -15.77
N GLN A 481 13.20 -28.68 -15.54
CA GLN A 481 12.24 -28.32 -14.52
C GLN A 481 10.85 -28.84 -14.84
N LEU A 482 10.37 -28.69 -16.08
CA LEU A 482 9.07 -29.19 -16.52
C LEU A 482 8.98 -30.71 -16.38
N GLY A 483 10.07 -31.46 -16.62
CA GLY A 483 10.14 -32.90 -16.37
C GLY A 483 9.92 -33.24 -14.90
N ARG A 484 10.65 -32.60 -14.00
CA ARG A 484 10.50 -32.79 -12.55
C ARG A 484 9.08 -32.43 -12.07
N LEU A 485 8.53 -31.28 -12.51
CA LEU A 485 7.20 -30.85 -12.12
C LEU A 485 6.12 -31.81 -12.62
N ALA A 486 6.29 -32.38 -13.81
CA ALA A 486 5.40 -33.43 -14.32
C ALA A 486 5.46 -34.73 -13.50
N GLU A 487 6.60 -35.07 -12.92
CA GLU A 487 6.72 -36.21 -11.99
C GLU A 487 5.90 -35.92 -10.71
N VAL A 488 6.05 -34.75 -10.09
CA VAL A 488 5.29 -34.37 -8.90
C VAL A 488 3.78 -34.33 -9.16
N GLU A 489 3.35 -33.79 -10.31
CA GLU A 489 1.93 -33.78 -10.69
C GLU A 489 1.36 -35.21 -10.88
N ASN A 490 2.17 -36.17 -11.27
CA ASN A 490 1.75 -37.57 -11.46
C ASN A 490 1.79 -38.39 -10.18
N GLU A 491 2.40 -37.88 -9.10
CA GLU A 491 2.36 -38.57 -7.80
C GLU A 491 0.92 -38.59 -7.26
N GLU A 492 0.57 -39.65 -6.53
CA GLU A 492 -0.72 -39.75 -5.87
C GLU A 492 -0.73 -38.85 -4.64
N ALA A 493 -1.57 -37.79 -4.67
CA ALA A 493 -1.74 -36.88 -3.56
C ALA A 493 -2.78 -37.41 -2.59
N ARG A 494 -2.37 -37.74 -1.37
CA ARG A 494 -3.28 -38.16 -0.30
C ARG A 494 -3.99 -36.94 0.28
N THR A 495 -5.29 -37.02 0.47
CA THR A 495 -6.09 -36.01 1.16
C THR A 495 -5.83 -35.99 2.67
N VAL A 496 -6.33 -35.00 3.37
CA VAL A 496 -6.29 -34.96 4.84
C VAL A 496 -6.97 -36.21 5.44
N ALA A 497 -8.09 -36.64 4.85
CA ALA A 497 -8.82 -37.82 5.29
C ALA A 497 -8.03 -39.11 5.08
N GLU A 498 -7.10 -39.14 4.14
CA GLU A 498 -6.20 -40.28 3.84
C GLU A 498 -4.89 -40.20 4.61
N GLY A 499 -4.73 -39.22 5.50
CA GLY A 499 -3.64 -39.13 6.47
C GLY A 499 -2.46 -38.25 6.05
N SER A 500 -2.58 -37.41 4.99
CA SER A 500 -1.64 -36.31 4.76
C SER A 500 -1.94 -35.18 5.73
N PRO A 501 -0.93 -34.44 6.26
CA PRO A 501 -1.16 -33.28 7.11
C PRO A 501 -1.96 -32.20 6.40
N GLU A 502 -2.81 -31.48 7.15
CA GLU A 502 -3.50 -30.30 6.64
C GLU A 502 -2.51 -29.15 6.42
N TYR A 503 -2.53 -28.57 5.24
CA TYR A 503 -1.73 -27.38 4.92
C TYR A 503 -2.51 -26.12 5.20
N ARG A 504 -2.02 -25.28 6.12
CA ARG A 504 -2.56 -23.95 6.42
C ARG A 504 -1.63 -22.88 5.89
N PRO A 505 -1.99 -22.21 4.79
CA PRO A 505 -1.17 -21.15 4.23
C PRO A 505 -1.03 -19.99 5.22
N THR A 506 0.15 -19.37 5.27
CA THR A 506 0.35 -18.13 6.00
C THR A 506 -0.54 -17.05 5.39
N LEU A 507 -1.33 -16.36 6.23
CA LEU A 507 -2.16 -15.26 5.77
C LEU A 507 -1.29 -14.16 5.14
N SER A 508 -1.68 -13.74 3.95
CA SER A 508 -1.03 -12.62 3.29
C SER A 508 -1.39 -11.31 3.98
N TYR A 509 -0.39 -10.53 4.37
CA TYR A 509 -0.57 -9.19 4.92
C TYR A 509 -1.07 -8.16 3.88
N HIS A 510 -1.07 -8.50 2.59
CA HIS A 510 -1.66 -7.68 1.52
C HIS A 510 -3.13 -8.01 1.25
N LYS A 511 -3.65 -9.14 1.75
CA LYS A 511 -5.01 -9.56 1.45
C LYS A 511 -6.01 -8.76 2.28
N ARG A 512 -6.78 -7.91 1.58
CA ARG A 512 -7.83 -7.10 2.21
C ARG A 512 -9.02 -7.96 2.62
N GLY A 513 -9.53 -7.71 3.82
CA GLY A 513 -10.82 -8.22 4.25
C GLY A 513 -11.97 -7.41 3.61
N ASN A 514 -13.14 -8.03 3.53
CA ASN A 514 -14.37 -7.37 3.10
C ASN A 514 -15.56 -8.19 3.59
N ARG A 515 -15.91 -8.04 4.87
CA ARG A 515 -16.95 -8.83 5.53
C ARG A 515 -18.06 -7.94 6.08
N GLN A 516 -19.29 -8.19 5.67
CA GLN A 516 -20.47 -7.56 6.26
C GLN A 516 -20.80 -8.26 7.57
N LEU A 517 -20.73 -7.55 8.69
CA LEU A 517 -21.15 -8.04 10.00
C LEU A 517 -22.51 -7.47 10.37
N ASN A 518 -23.39 -8.34 10.87
CA ASN A 518 -24.62 -7.97 11.57
C ASN A 518 -24.57 -8.65 12.93
N ILE A 519 -24.53 -7.87 13.99
CA ILE A 519 -24.46 -8.31 15.39
C ILE A 519 -25.79 -7.99 16.04
N GLU A 520 -26.41 -8.96 16.71
CA GLU A 520 -27.57 -8.79 17.58
C GLU A 520 -27.20 -9.20 19.00
N LEU A 521 -27.33 -8.29 19.94
CA LEU A 521 -27.18 -8.54 21.36
C LEU A 521 -28.49 -8.25 22.05
N ARG A 522 -29.05 -9.28 22.65
CA ARG A 522 -30.31 -9.20 23.42
C ARG A 522 -30.17 -9.99 24.72
N ASP A 523 -30.35 -9.31 25.83
CA ASP A 523 -30.20 -9.88 27.18
C ASP A 523 -28.80 -10.56 27.31
N ASP A 524 -28.76 -11.87 27.48
CA ASP A 524 -27.56 -12.70 27.55
C ASP A 524 -27.25 -13.47 26.24
N LEU A 525 -27.95 -13.15 25.15
CA LEU A 525 -27.82 -13.86 23.87
C LEU A 525 -27.18 -12.95 22.79
N LEU A 526 -26.09 -13.44 22.23
CA LEU A 526 -25.38 -12.79 21.12
C LEU A 526 -25.50 -13.63 19.85
N SER A 527 -25.88 -13.00 18.73
CA SER A 527 -25.87 -13.61 17.40
C SER A 527 -25.06 -12.76 16.42
N VAL A 528 -24.31 -13.41 15.55
CA VAL A 528 -23.49 -12.75 14.51
C VAL A 528 -23.74 -13.40 13.16
N ASN A 529 -24.17 -12.59 12.19
CA ASN A 529 -24.22 -12.98 10.79
C ASN A 529 -23.04 -12.35 10.04
N ILE A 530 -22.43 -13.13 9.17
CA ILE A 530 -21.38 -12.68 8.24
C ILE A 530 -21.86 -12.88 6.81
N ASP A 531 -21.81 -11.82 6.00
CA ASP A 531 -22.23 -11.83 4.59
C ASP A 531 -23.64 -12.42 4.39
N GLY A 532 -24.56 -12.11 5.33
CA GLY A 532 -25.95 -12.57 5.33
C GLY A 532 -26.17 -14.01 5.80
N ARG A 533 -25.12 -14.72 6.21
CA ARG A 533 -25.21 -16.10 6.73
C ARG A 533 -24.93 -16.14 8.25
N PRO A 534 -25.63 -16.97 9.03
CA PRO A 534 -25.37 -17.11 10.46
C PRO A 534 -23.99 -17.75 10.68
N ALA A 535 -23.08 -17.01 11.34
CA ALA A 535 -21.77 -17.49 11.74
C ALA A 535 -21.75 -17.94 13.20
N ALA A 536 -22.55 -17.28 14.05
CA ALA A 536 -22.78 -17.66 15.44
C ALA A 536 -24.23 -17.34 15.82
N SER A 537 -24.93 -18.24 16.49
CA SER A 537 -26.34 -18.08 16.84
C SER A 537 -26.56 -18.34 18.32
N ASN A 538 -27.17 -17.37 19.01
CA ASN A 538 -27.54 -17.45 20.43
C ASN A 538 -26.40 -17.91 21.34
N VAL A 539 -25.20 -17.32 21.13
CA VAL A 539 -24.06 -17.51 22.02
C VAL A 539 -24.42 -16.89 23.35
N THR A 540 -24.41 -17.68 24.41
CA THR A 540 -24.64 -17.17 25.76
C THR A 540 -23.45 -16.34 26.21
N VAL A 541 -23.69 -15.09 26.55
CA VAL A 541 -22.74 -14.15 27.11
C VAL A 541 -23.16 -13.78 28.53
N SER A 542 -22.25 -13.20 29.28
CA SER A 542 -22.59 -12.71 30.61
C SER A 542 -23.63 -11.60 30.54
N ASP A 543 -24.58 -11.63 31.48
CA ASP A 543 -25.56 -10.54 31.67
C ASP A 543 -24.85 -9.35 32.35
N LEU A 544 -24.18 -8.54 31.52
CA LEU A 544 -23.48 -7.33 31.93
C LEU A 544 -24.43 -6.14 31.94
N ASP A 545 -24.20 -5.20 32.81
CA ASP A 545 -24.85 -3.90 32.79
C ASP A 545 -24.63 -3.18 31.45
N ALA A 546 -25.48 -2.19 31.17
CA ALA A 546 -25.27 -1.30 30.02
C ALA A 546 -23.88 -0.64 30.10
N GLY A 547 -23.26 -0.42 28.96
CA GLY A 547 -21.91 0.12 28.91
C GLY A 547 -21.61 0.80 27.56
N ARG A 548 -20.35 1.09 27.32
CA ARG A 548 -19.88 1.81 26.14
C ARG A 548 -19.75 0.91 24.92
N LEU A 549 -19.81 1.56 23.74
CA LEU A 549 -19.35 1.00 22.48
C LEU A 549 -17.91 1.45 22.22
N VAL A 550 -17.01 0.46 22.04
CA VAL A 550 -15.59 0.73 21.75
C VAL A 550 -15.18 -0.02 20.47
N LEU A 551 -14.41 0.65 19.63
CA LEU A 551 -13.79 0.04 18.45
C LEU A 551 -12.30 -0.16 18.73
N GLY A 552 -11.77 -1.30 18.27
CA GLY A 552 -10.38 -1.66 18.47
C GLY A 552 -9.71 -2.18 17.21
N ALA A 553 -8.43 -1.86 17.08
CA ALA A 553 -7.52 -2.37 16.09
C ALA A 553 -6.27 -2.91 16.78
N GLN A 554 -5.63 -3.94 16.22
CA GLN A 554 -4.36 -4.42 16.76
C GLN A 554 -3.47 -4.93 15.64
N TRP A 555 -2.21 -4.48 15.68
CA TRP A 555 -1.16 -4.97 14.81
C TRP A 555 -0.94 -6.48 15.06
N PRO A 556 -0.80 -7.31 14.01
CA PRO A 556 -0.76 -8.76 14.16
C PRO A 556 0.56 -9.32 14.66
N GLY A 557 1.61 -8.52 14.71
CA GLY A 557 2.92 -8.96 15.20
C GLY A 557 3.68 -9.85 14.22
N TYR A 558 3.54 -9.63 12.90
CA TYR A 558 4.35 -10.40 11.96
C TYR A 558 5.82 -9.99 12.02
N GLY A 559 6.69 -10.99 11.88
CA GLY A 559 8.13 -10.79 11.90
C GLY A 559 8.66 -10.16 10.64
N TYR A 560 9.94 -9.77 10.71
CA TYR A 560 10.70 -9.32 9.55
C TYR A 560 10.69 -10.36 8.44
N SER A 561 10.42 -9.91 7.21
CA SER A 561 10.63 -10.69 5.99
C SER A 561 11.07 -9.75 4.87
N GLN A 562 11.75 -10.29 3.86
CA GLN A 562 12.16 -9.50 2.68
C GLN A 562 10.97 -8.87 1.94
N THR A 563 9.78 -9.37 2.14
CA THR A 563 8.58 -8.95 1.42
C THR A 563 7.66 -8.05 2.23
N ASN A 564 7.75 -8.01 3.56
CA ASN A 564 6.88 -7.16 4.37
C ASN A 564 7.51 -5.84 4.81
N LEU A 565 8.82 -5.71 4.61
CA LEU A 565 9.53 -4.45 4.77
C LEU A 565 9.26 -3.75 6.12
N ALA A 566 9.15 -4.55 7.18
CA ALA A 566 9.00 -4.06 8.55
C ALA A 566 7.78 -3.16 8.80
N ASP A 567 6.65 -3.38 8.10
CA ASP A 567 5.40 -2.67 8.40
C ASP A 567 4.89 -3.07 9.78
N ASP A 568 4.77 -2.11 10.68
CA ASP A 568 4.41 -2.29 12.08
C ASP A 568 3.09 -1.59 12.47
N VAL A 569 2.34 -1.14 11.48
CA VAL A 569 1.04 -0.47 11.63
C VAL A 569 -0.08 -1.32 11.01
N TYR A 570 -1.26 -1.25 11.58
CA TYR A 570 -2.45 -1.94 11.08
C TYR A 570 -3.64 -0.97 11.02
N ASP A 571 -4.49 -1.12 9.99
CA ASP A 571 -5.71 -0.34 9.83
C ASP A 571 -6.94 -1.23 9.98
N ALA A 572 -7.75 -0.98 10.99
CA ALA A 572 -9.11 -1.47 11.05
C ALA A 572 -10.05 -0.49 10.33
N VAL A 573 -10.90 -1.00 9.45
CA VAL A 573 -11.84 -0.17 8.69
C VAL A 573 -13.26 -0.63 8.96
N PHE A 574 -14.05 0.25 9.58
CA PHE A 574 -15.47 0.04 9.91
C PHE A 574 -16.32 0.86 8.94
N ASP A 575 -16.71 0.25 7.82
CA ASP A 575 -17.49 0.89 6.77
C ASP A 575 -18.98 0.75 7.02
N GLY A 576 -19.72 1.86 6.96
CA GLY A 576 -21.16 1.90 7.17
C GLY A 576 -21.59 1.49 8.58
N LEU A 577 -20.81 1.83 9.62
CA LEU A 577 -21.17 1.49 11.00
C LEU A 577 -22.48 2.15 11.41
N LYS A 578 -23.47 1.31 11.73
CA LYS A 578 -24.77 1.74 12.26
C LYS A 578 -25.13 0.90 13.48
N VAL A 579 -25.59 1.56 14.53
CA VAL A 579 -26.05 0.94 15.78
C VAL A 579 -27.46 1.43 16.08
N THR A 580 -28.37 0.50 16.36
CA THR A 580 -29.75 0.78 16.75
C THR A 580 -30.09 0.02 18.03
N GLU A 581 -31.05 0.52 18.79
CA GLU A 581 -31.64 -0.27 19.87
C GLU A 581 -32.23 -1.56 19.29
N TRP A 582 -32.17 -2.63 20.05
CA TRP A 582 -32.86 -3.84 19.68
C TRP A 582 -34.40 -3.66 19.83
N ALA A 583 -35.17 -4.00 18.82
CA ALA A 583 -36.62 -3.95 18.85
C ALA A 583 -37.23 -5.33 18.46
N ALA A 584 -38.20 -5.78 19.19
CA ALA A 584 -38.84 -7.09 18.98
C ALA A 584 -39.61 -7.23 17.66
N ASN A 585 -40.09 -6.12 17.13
CA ASN A 585 -40.68 -6.07 15.80
C ASN A 585 -39.63 -5.68 14.79
N GLU A 586 -39.73 -6.15 13.54
CA GLU A 586 -38.76 -5.80 12.45
C GLU A 586 -38.68 -4.29 12.13
N SER A 587 -39.42 -3.43 12.86
CA SER A 587 -39.22 -1.99 12.85
C SER A 587 -37.86 -1.67 13.41
N GLU A 588 -37.07 -0.85 12.71
CA GLU A 588 -35.77 -0.35 13.21
C GLU A 588 -36.00 0.31 14.58
N GLY A 589 -35.25 -0.13 15.59
CA GLY A 589 -35.15 0.56 16.89
C GLY A 589 -34.59 1.97 16.75
N ALA A 590 -34.60 2.74 17.83
CA ALA A 590 -33.97 4.08 17.80
C ALA A 590 -32.52 4.00 17.37
N VAL A 591 -32.09 4.93 16.49
CA VAL A 591 -30.70 5.00 16.02
C VAL A 591 -29.84 5.54 17.15
N LEU A 592 -28.90 4.72 17.61
CA LEU A 592 -27.93 5.09 18.64
C LEU A 592 -26.68 5.75 18.02
N TYR A 593 -26.19 5.23 16.89
CA TYR A 593 -25.10 5.80 16.12
C TYR A 593 -25.25 5.46 14.63
N ASP A 594 -24.87 6.38 13.75
CA ASP A 594 -24.86 6.16 12.30
C ASP A 594 -23.78 7.00 11.64
N VAL A 595 -22.78 6.34 11.01
CA VAL A 595 -21.67 7.00 10.31
C VAL A 595 -22.09 7.57 8.96
N HIS A 596 -23.25 7.19 8.43
CA HIS A 596 -23.68 7.61 7.10
C HIS A 596 -23.96 9.11 7.04
N TYR A 597 -23.57 9.73 5.94
CA TYR A 597 -23.84 11.13 5.68
C TYR A 597 -25.35 11.42 5.67
N GLN A 598 -25.75 12.55 6.27
CA GLN A 598 -27.13 13.00 6.34
C GLN A 598 -27.36 14.24 5.46
N GLY A 599 -28.62 14.49 5.07
CA GLY A 599 -29.04 15.70 4.38
C GLY A 599 -28.23 16.01 3.11
N TRP A 600 -27.68 17.24 3.03
CA TRP A 600 -26.91 17.74 1.88
C TRP A 600 -25.58 17.00 1.68
N GLN A 601 -24.91 16.59 2.73
CA GLN A 601 -23.65 15.82 2.65
C GLN A 601 -23.88 14.49 1.93
N LYS A 602 -24.98 13.77 2.22
CA LYS A 602 -25.37 12.54 1.55
C LYS A 602 -25.56 12.74 0.04
N TRP A 603 -26.23 13.83 -0.34
CA TRP A 603 -26.43 14.16 -1.74
C TRP A 603 -25.11 14.46 -2.46
N LYS A 604 -24.25 15.29 -1.87
CA LYS A 604 -22.92 15.61 -2.38
C LYS A 604 -22.04 14.38 -2.56
N TYR A 605 -22.06 13.49 -1.58
CA TYR A 605 -21.32 12.21 -1.62
C TYR A 605 -21.82 11.31 -2.77
N LYS A 606 -23.15 11.11 -2.89
CA LYS A 606 -23.75 10.34 -3.99
C LYS A 606 -23.45 10.93 -5.38
N ALA A 607 -23.50 12.25 -5.50
CA ALA A 607 -23.20 12.94 -6.76
C ALA A 607 -21.72 12.73 -7.17
N ARG A 608 -20.79 12.78 -6.21
CA ARG A 608 -19.36 12.50 -6.43
C ARG A 608 -19.12 11.06 -6.91
N ILE A 609 -19.75 10.07 -6.25
CA ILE A 609 -19.64 8.66 -6.65
C ILE A 609 -20.22 8.45 -8.06
N TRP A 610 -21.38 9.04 -8.34
CA TRP A 610 -22.01 8.93 -9.67
C TRP A 610 -21.11 9.54 -10.75
N TRP A 611 -20.57 10.74 -10.50
CA TRP A 611 -19.66 11.42 -11.44
C TRP A 611 -18.41 10.57 -11.73
N ARG A 612 -17.80 9.99 -10.69
CA ARG A 612 -16.66 9.10 -10.85
C ARG A 612 -17.00 7.89 -11.72
N LYS A 613 -18.14 7.23 -11.48
CA LYS A 613 -18.61 6.11 -12.33
C LYS A 613 -18.81 6.54 -13.79
N VAL A 614 -19.32 7.72 -14.04
CA VAL A 614 -19.50 8.27 -15.40
C VAL A 614 -18.14 8.48 -16.07
N LEU A 615 -17.18 9.09 -15.36
CA LEU A 615 -15.82 9.28 -15.85
C LEU A 615 -15.14 7.93 -16.17
N ASP A 616 -15.23 6.97 -15.27
CA ASP A 616 -14.64 5.64 -15.43
C ASP A 616 -15.24 4.91 -16.61
N TRP A 617 -16.56 4.98 -16.76
CA TRP A 617 -17.24 4.41 -17.91
C TRP A 617 -16.83 5.08 -19.23
N THR A 618 -16.79 6.42 -19.26
CA THR A 618 -16.39 7.19 -20.45
C THR A 618 -14.98 6.80 -20.90
N LEU A 619 -14.03 6.78 -19.96
CA LEU A 619 -12.63 6.47 -20.27
C LEU A 619 -12.35 4.99 -20.58
N ALA A 620 -13.26 4.10 -20.17
CA ALA A 620 -13.17 2.68 -20.55
C ALA A 620 -13.73 2.41 -21.97
N HIS A 621 -14.49 3.33 -22.55
CA HIS A 621 -15.17 3.11 -23.84
C HIS A 621 -14.71 4.08 -24.95
N PHE A 622 -13.93 5.08 -24.62
CA PHE A 622 -13.29 6.04 -25.54
C PHE A 622 -11.78 6.10 -25.33
#